data_9dd4c1df9bdf7b87e291ec4e9eb4ebdd
#
_entry.id   9dd4c1df9bdf7b87e291ec4e9eb4ebdd
#
_cell.length_a   1.000
_cell.length_b   1.000
_cell.length_c   1.000
_cell.angle_alpha   90.00
_cell.angle_beta   90.00
_cell.angle_gamma   90.00
#
_symmetry.space_group_name_H-M   'P 1'
#
loop_
_entity.id
_entity.type
_entity.pdbx_description
1 polymer ?
#
loop_
_entity_poly.entity_id
_entity_poly.type
_entity_poly.pdbx_seq_one_letter_code
_entity_poly.pdbx_strand_id
1 'polypeptide(L)'
;TYHGIRIKEIMLHIVGGWTMLPKEVSTPRLEALVAIAGPLCSAMIGLLLLPWSDFPIAYYIMHFNFVLAFYNLIPAFPMDGGRILRSWYWAQQGSFAQATERASLLGKRIAIGMILIGIAGLFLNWSTFWLMIGGVILRLVSDGQHHNVAFSHMLKGTVRDIMIPAEHVLCVAETQTVHTVKQ
;
A
#
# COMPACT_ATOMS: atom_id res chain seq x y z
N THR A 1 -22.07 -0.29 -10.96
CA THR A 1 -20.74 0.25 -11.25
C THR A 1 -20.86 1.64 -11.87
N TYR A 2 -21.15 2.64 -11.03
CA TYR A 2 -21.43 4.03 -11.44
C TYR A 2 -20.23 4.72 -12.14
N HIS A 3 -19.03 4.20 -12.02
CA HIS A 3 -17.79 4.82 -12.55
C HIS A 3 -17.03 3.91 -13.53
N GLY A 4 -17.69 2.91 -14.14
CA GLY A 4 -17.11 2.07 -15.18
C GLY A 4 -16.01 1.09 -14.72
N ILE A 5 -15.79 0.95 -13.41
CA ILE A 5 -14.83 0.00 -12.86
C ILE A 5 -15.48 -1.39 -12.83
N ARG A 6 -14.98 -2.31 -13.65
CA ARG A 6 -15.35 -3.73 -13.57
C ARG A 6 -14.50 -4.39 -12.51
N ILE A 7 -15.11 -4.75 -11.38
CA ILE A 7 -14.50 -5.60 -10.37
C ILE A 7 -14.44 -7.01 -10.94
N LYS A 8 -13.25 -7.59 -11.11
CA LYS A 8 -13.11 -8.95 -11.62
C LYS A 8 -13.45 -9.99 -10.57
N GLU A 9 -12.95 -9.85 -9.36
CA GLU A 9 -13.13 -10.80 -8.27
C GLU A 9 -12.96 -10.09 -6.92
N ILE A 10 -13.75 -10.51 -5.94
CA ILE A 10 -13.59 -10.14 -4.54
C ILE A 10 -13.18 -11.43 -3.82
N MET A 11 -11.91 -11.53 -3.42
CA MET A 11 -11.44 -12.63 -2.61
C MET A 11 -11.55 -12.26 -1.13
N LEU A 12 -12.34 -13.02 -0.40
CA LEU A 12 -12.46 -12.91 1.06
C LEU A 12 -11.45 -13.89 1.68
N HIS A 13 -10.45 -13.36 2.35
CA HIS A 13 -9.52 -14.14 3.18
C HIS A 13 -9.84 -13.94 4.65
N ILE A 14 -9.33 -14.83 5.51
CA ILE A 14 -9.51 -14.77 6.97
C ILE A 14 -9.00 -13.43 7.56
N VAL A 15 -8.08 -12.76 6.88
CA VAL A 15 -7.47 -11.48 7.30
C VAL A 15 -8.15 -10.25 6.65
N GLY A 16 -9.18 -10.43 5.81
CA GLY A 16 -9.88 -9.33 5.13
C GLY A 16 -10.23 -9.62 3.67
N GLY A 17 -10.98 -8.72 3.06
CA GLY A 17 -11.33 -8.79 1.65
C GLY A 17 -10.27 -8.12 0.76
N TRP A 18 -9.77 -8.84 -0.22
CA TRP A 18 -8.90 -8.28 -1.25
C TRP A 18 -9.69 -8.14 -2.56
N THR A 19 -9.82 -6.92 -3.02
CA THR A 19 -10.47 -6.63 -4.30
C THR A 19 -9.42 -6.54 -5.38
N MET A 20 -9.37 -7.51 -6.30
CA MET A 20 -8.55 -7.38 -7.50
C MET A 20 -9.19 -6.39 -8.46
N LEU A 21 -8.71 -5.16 -8.46
CA LEU A 21 -9.01 -4.19 -9.50
C LEU A 21 -8.20 -4.56 -10.75
N PRO A 22 -8.82 -4.79 -11.90
CA PRO A 22 -8.14 -5.25 -13.12
C PRO A 22 -7.25 -4.20 -13.78
N LYS A 23 -7.19 -3.00 -13.27
CA LYS A 23 -6.35 -1.89 -13.74
C LYS A 23 -6.05 -0.97 -12.57
N GLU A 24 -4.80 -0.50 -12.50
CA GLU A 24 -4.45 0.66 -11.68
C GLU A 24 -5.51 1.74 -11.87
N VAL A 25 -5.96 2.34 -10.77
CA VAL A 25 -6.97 3.39 -10.80
C VAL A 25 -6.56 4.42 -11.85
N SER A 26 -7.43 4.64 -12.83
CA SER A 26 -7.07 5.36 -14.07
C SER A 26 -6.89 6.87 -13.88
N THR A 27 -7.31 7.41 -12.73
CA THR A 27 -7.23 8.85 -12.43
C THR A 27 -6.94 9.13 -10.96
N PRO A 28 -6.19 10.21 -10.64
CA PRO A 28 -5.90 10.60 -9.26
C PRO A 28 -7.16 10.81 -8.43
N ARG A 29 -8.20 11.44 -9.01
CA ARG A 29 -9.46 11.71 -8.31
C ARG A 29 -10.16 10.43 -7.87
N LEU A 30 -10.17 9.42 -8.73
CA LEU A 30 -10.81 8.15 -8.41
C LEU A 30 -10.05 7.40 -7.32
N GLU A 31 -8.72 7.46 -7.35
CA GLU A 31 -7.89 6.89 -6.28
C GLU A 31 -8.17 7.54 -4.93
N ALA A 32 -8.25 8.87 -4.88
CA ALA A 32 -8.57 9.60 -3.67
C ALA A 32 -9.96 9.22 -3.12
N LEU A 33 -10.98 9.14 -3.99
CA LEU A 33 -12.33 8.76 -3.60
C LEU A 33 -12.40 7.34 -3.02
N VAL A 34 -11.73 6.39 -3.66
CA VAL A 34 -11.69 5.01 -3.16
C VAL A 34 -10.96 4.93 -1.82
N ALA A 35 -9.84 5.66 -1.68
CA ALA A 35 -9.06 5.64 -0.45
C ALA A 35 -9.79 6.34 0.72
N ILE A 36 -10.53 7.41 0.46
CA ILE A 36 -11.28 8.13 1.51
C ILE A 36 -12.54 7.39 1.97
N ALA A 37 -13.11 6.55 1.10
CA ALA A 37 -14.35 5.83 1.39
C ALA A 37 -14.22 4.90 2.61
N GLY A 38 -13.08 4.24 2.79
CA GLY A 38 -12.82 3.36 3.93
C GLY A 38 -12.89 4.09 5.28
N PRO A 39 -11.99 5.06 5.51
CA PRO A 39 -12.00 5.88 6.73
C PRO A 39 -13.33 6.59 6.98
N LEU A 40 -13.98 7.08 5.91
CA LEU A 40 -15.29 7.73 6.03
C LEU A 40 -16.36 6.76 6.50
N CYS A 41 -16.40 5.55 5.95
CA CYS A 41 -17.33 4.52 6.36
C CYS A 41 -17.15 4.14 7.84
N SER A 42 -15.90 3.92 8.28
CA SER A 42 -15.60 3.65 9.68
C SER A 42 -15.99 4.82 10.60
N ALA A 43 -15.71 6.06 10.20
CA ALA A 43 -16.14 7.23 10.96
C ALA A 43 -17.67 7.33 11.05
N MET A 44 -18.40 7.06 9.96
CA MET A 44 -19.87 7.05 9.96
C MET A 44 -20.42 5.96 10.90
N ILE A 45 -19.87 4.75 10.89
CA ILE A 45 -20.28 3.69 11.81
C ILE A 45 -20.05 4.14 13.26
N GLY A 46 -18.91 4.74 13.56
CA GLY A 46 -18.60 5.30 14.88
C GLY A 46 -19.61 6.36 15.30
N LEU A 47 -19.96 7.29 14.41
CA LEU A 47 -20.94 8.34 14.66
C LEU A 47 -22.36 7.78 14.88
N LEU A 48 -22.75 6.79 14.09
CA LEU A 48 -24.06 6.15 14.22
C LEU A 48 -24.22 5.45 15.58
N LEU A 49 -23.14 4.94 16.15
CA LEU A 49 -23.16 4.24 17.44
C LEU A 49 -23.07 5.19 18.65
N LEU A 50 -22.80 6.48 18.45
CA LEU A 50 -22.74 7.47 19.54
C LEU A 50 -23.96 7.48 20.48
N PRO A 51 -25.23 7.42 19.97
CA PRO A 51 -26.39 7.42 20.85
C PRO A 51 -26.49 6.19 21.79
N TRP A 52 -25.80 5.11 21.44
CA TRP A 52 -25.78 3.86 22.21
C TRP A 52 -24.47 3.64 22.96
N SER A 53 -23.68 4.71 23.17
CA SER A 53 -22.37 4.64 23.86
C SER A 53 -22.45 4.14 25.30
N ASP A 54 -23.61 4.19 25.94
CA ASP A 54 -23.83 3.63 27.30
C ASP A 54 -23.79 2.10 27.33
N PHE A 55 -24.02 1.46 26.17
CA PHE A 55 -23.90 0.00 26.07
C PHE A 55 -22.44 -0.40 25.80
N PRO A 56 -21.83 -1.29 26.62
CA PRO A 56 -20.43 -1.64 26.48
C PRO A 56 -20.03 -2.09 25.09
N ILE A 57 -20.84 -2.94 24.44
CA ILE A 57 -20.55 -3.45 23.08
C ILE A 57 -20.55 -2.32 22.06
N ALA A 58 -21.56 -1.44 22.10
CA ALA A 58 -21.63 -0.29 21.19
C ALA A 58 -20.46 0.67 21.40
N TYR A 59 -20.08 0.92 22.64
CA TYR A 59 -18.92 1.73 23.02
C TYR A 59 -17.62 1.18 22.41
N TYR A 60 -17.35 -0.13 22.55
CA TYR A 60 -16.15 -0.72 21.98
C TYR A 60 -16.14 -0.68 20.45
N ILE A 61 -17.27 -1.00 19.78
CA ILE A 61 -17.36 -0.95 18.33
C ILE A 61 -17.17 0.49 17.82
N MET A 62 -17.78 1.46 18.48
CA MET A 62 -17.64 2.89 18.18
C MET A 62 -16.19 3.32 18.26
N HIS A 63 -15.51 3.05 19.39
CA HIS A 63 -14.11 3.41 19.58
C HIS A 63 -13.20 2.73 18.57
N PHE A 64 -13.40 1.43 18.33
CA PHE A 64 -12.63 0.70 17.33
C PHE A 64 -12.74 1.31 15.94
N ASN A 65 -13.94 1.71 15.52
CA ASN A 65 -14.15 2.34 14.22
C ASN A 65 -13.51 3.72 14.13
N PHE A 66 -13.55 4.55 15.17
CA PHE A 66 -12.84 5.82 15.19
C PHE A 66 -11.32 5.63 15.13
N VAL A 67 -10.80 4.71 15.90
CA VAL A 67 -9.37 4.37 15.88
C VAL A 67 -8.96 3.87 14.50
N LEU A 68 -9.76 2.98 13.90
CA LEU A 68 -9.50 2.45 12.57
C LEU A 68 -9.52 3.56 11.49
N ALA A 69 -10.49 4.48 11.55
CA ALA A 69 -10.57 5.62 10.65
C ALA A 69 -9.33 6.52 10.81
N PHE A 70 -8.93 6.80 12.04
CA PHE A 70 -7.76 7.63 12.34
C PHE A 70 -6.46 7.00 11.82
N TYR A 71 -6.23 5.70 12.10
CA TYR A 71 -5.03 5.00 11.62
C TYR A 71 -4.98 4.94 10.10
N ASN A 72 -6.12 4.70 9.44
CA ASN A 72 -6.18 4.67 7.99
C ASN A 72 -5.94 6.03 7.33
N LEU A 73 -6.12 7.14 8.04
CA LEU A 73 -5.81 8.48 7.54
C LEU A 73 -4.33 8.88 7.69
N ILE A 74 -3.50 8.08 8.36
CA ILE A 74 -2.05 8.33 8.44
C ILE A 74 -1.48 8.37 7.02
N PRO A 75 -0.75 9.46 6.64
CA PRO A 75 -0.26 9.65 5.27
C PRO A 75 0.98 8.79 4.98
N ALA A 76 0.83 7.48 5.12
CA ALA A 76 1.88 6.48 4.94
C ALA A 76 1.31 5.18 4.39
N PHE A 77 2.04 4.51 3.49
CA PHE A 77 1.66 3.17 3.04
C PHE A 77 1.87 2.14 4.17
N PRO A 78 0.96 1.15 4.31
CA PRO A 78 -0.12 0.73 3.39
C PRO A 78 -1.47 1.42 3.62
N MET A 79 -1.55 2.43 4.49
CA MET A 79 -2.79 3.07 4.89
C MET A 79 -3.44 3.86 3.75
N ASP A 80 -4.75 4.09 3.85
CA ASP A 80 -5.50 4.85 2.85
C ASP A 80 -5.03 6.31 2.76
N GLY A 81 -4.55 6.89 3.86
CA GLY A 81 -3.91 8.22 3.89
C GLY A 81 -2.68 8.31 2.99
N GLY A 82 -1.89 7.23 2.86
CA GLY A 82 -0.79 7.15 1.91
C GLY A 82 -1.26 7.18 0.46
N ARG A 83 -2.39 6.53 0.16
CA ARG A 83 -3.02 6.55 -1.18
C ARG A 83 -3.62 7.91 -1.50
N ILE A 84 -4.27 8.57 -0.53
CA ILE A 84 -4.76 9.94 -0.66
C ILE A 84 -3.59 10.88 -0.97
N LEU A 85 -2.50 10.78 -0.22
CA LEU A 85 -1.30 11.57 -0.45
C LEU A 85 -0.70 11.32 -1.83
N ARG A 86 -0.59 10.06 -2.26
CA ARG A 86 -0.14 9.70 -3.60
C ARG A 86 -1.03 10.30 -4.68
N SER A 87 -2.34 10.21 -4.53
CA SER A 87 -3.29 10.75 -5.50
C SER A 87 -3.14 12.28 -5.64
N TRP A 88 -2.88 12.97 -4.53
CA TRP A 88 -2.61 14.40 -4.52
C TRP A 88 -1.32 14.75 -5.26
N TYR A 89 -0.21 14.07 -4.98
CA TYR A 89 1.04 14.25 -5.73
C TYR A 89 0.89 13.89 -7.21
N TRP A 90 0.15 12.83 -7.52
CA TRP A 90 -0.10 12.42 -8.89
C TRP A 90 -0.90 13.46 -9.68
N ALA A 91 -1.90 14.07 -9.07
CA ALA A 91 -2.65 15.17 -9.68
C ALA A 91 -1.79 16.39 -10.01
N GLN A 92 -0.75 16.66 -9.20
CA GLN A 92 0.15 17.80 -9.42
C GLN A 92 1.26 17.51 -10.43
N GLN A 93 1.80 16.30 -10.45
CA GLN A 93 3.02 15.96 -11.19
C GLN A 93 2.75 15.18 -12.48
N GLY A 94 1.54 14.67 -12.67
CA GLY A 94 1.15 13.86 -13.85
C GLY A 94 1.76 12.46 -13.89
N SER A 95 2.68 12.11 -12.97
CA SER A 95 3.37 10.82 -12.94
C SER A 95 3.01 10.00 -11.69
N PHE A 96 2.37 8.85 -11.91
CA PHE A 96 2.03 7.91 -10.83
C PHE A 96 3.26 7.39 -10.09
N ALA A 97 4.35 7.09 -10.83
CA ALA A 97 5.58 6.57 -10.25
C ALA A 97 6.25 7.58 -9.30
N GLN A 98 6.41 8.83 -9.75
CA GLN A 98 7.00 9.90 -8.93
C GLN A 98 6.12 10.22 -7.71
N ALA A 99 4.79 10.21 -7.88
CA ALA A 99 3.86 10.40 -6.78
C ALA A 99 3.97 9.28 -5.73
N THR A 100 4.11 8.03 -6.17
CA THR A 100 4.31 6.87 -5.28
C THR A 100 5.63 6.98 -4.52
N GLU A 101 6.70 7.37 -5.20
CA GLU A 101 8.01 7.57 -4.57
C GLU A 101 7.95 8.63 -3.46
N ARG A 102 7.38 9.81 -3.74
CA ARG A 102 7.25 10.89 -2.74
C ARG A 102 6.38 10.49 -1.56
N ALA A 103 5.24 9.85 -1.82
CA ALA A 103 4.36 9.37 -0.76
C ALA A 103 5.05 8.32 0.12
N SER A 104 5.80 7.38 -0.49
CA SER A 104 6.59 6.39 0.25
C SER A 104 7.70 7.02 1.08
N LEU A 105 8.41 8.03 0.55
CA LEU A 105 9.45 8.74 1.30
C LEU A 105 8.88 9.43 2.55
N LEU A 106 7.70 10.05 2.44
CA LEU A 106 7.03 10.64 3.60
C LEU A 106 6.61 9.56 4.60
N GLY A 107 6.06 8.43 4.12
CA GLY A 107 5.70 7.29 4.97
C GLY A 107 6.91 6.76 5.75
N LYS A 108 8.07 6.64 5.12
CA LYS A 108 9.33 6.25 5.78
C LYS A 108 9.75 7.22 6.88
N ARG A 109 9.61 8.54 6.63
CA ARG A 109 9.92 9.56 7.66
C ARG A 109 8.99 9.46 8.85
N ILE A 110 7.70 9.27 8.61
CA ILE A 110 6.69 9.05 9.66
C ILE A 110 7.03 7.79 10.46
N ALA A 111 7.34 6.69 9.77
CA ALA A 111 7.72 5.43 10.41
C ALA A 111 8.94 5.59 11.32
N ILE A 112 9.98 6.29 10.86
CA ILE A 112 11.17 6.60 11.67
C ILE A 112 10.77 7.44 12.90
N GLY A 113 9.96 8.47 12.72
CA GLY A 113 9.44 9.29 13.82
C GLY A 113 8.70 8.44 14.87
N MET A 114 7.82 7.53 14.44
CA MET A 114 7.11 6.61 15.32
C MET A 114 8.07 5.69 16.10
N ILE A 115 9.11 5.16 15.44
CA ILE A 115 10.13 4.34 16.09
C ILE A 115 10.87 5.14 17.15
N LEU A 116 11.34 6.35 16.82
CA LEU A 116 12.08 7.19 17.75
C LEU A 116 11.24 7.60 18.96
N ILE A 117 9.99 8.01 18.73
CA ILE A 117 9.04 8.34 19.80
C ILE A 117 8.73 7.09 20.65
N GLY A 118 8.56 5.93 20.00
CA GLY A 118 8.33 4.66 20.67
C GLY A 118 9.50 4.28 21.60
N ILE A 119 10.74 4.41 21.11
CA ILE A 119 11.95 4.14 21.91
C ILE A 119 12.07 5.13 23.08
N ALA A 120 11.93 6.42 22.81
CA ALA A 120 11.99 7.44 23.86
C ALA A 120 10.89 7.24 24.93
N GLY A 121 9.69 6.87 24.49
CA GLY A 121 8.55 6.65 25.36
C GLY A 121 8.66 5.38 26.24
N LEU A 122 9.48 4.40 25.87
CA LEU A 122 9.71 3.20 26.69
C LEU A 122 10.21 3.52 28.10
N PHE A 123 10.95 4.62 28.24
CA PHE A 123 11.43 5.10 29.56
C PHE A 123 10.31 5.68 30.40
N LEU A 124 9.17 6.05 29.79
CA LEU A 124 8.03 6.67 30.47
C LEU A 124 6.88 5.68 30.63
N ASN A 125 6.59 4.88 29.62
CA ASN A 125 5.45 3.96 29.64
C ASN A 125 5.67 2.79 28.67
N TRP A 126 5.48 1.57 29.14
CA TRP A 126 5.56 0.34 28.34
C TRP A 126 4.61 0.32 27.13
N SER A 127 3.49 1.04 27.19
CA SER A 127 2.51 1.11 26.09
C SER A 127 3.09 1.69 24.79
N THR A 128 4.16 2.47 24.87
CA THR A 128 4.82 3.07 23.69
C THR A 128 5.59 2.04 22.85
N PHE A 129 5.83 0.83 23.40
CA PHE A 129 6.37 -0.31 22.65
C PHE A 129 5.54 -0.63 21.40
N TRP A 130 4.21 -0.55 21.49
CA TRP A 130 3.32 -0.77 20.35
C TRP A 130 3.48 0.27 19.25
N LEU A 131 3.79 1.52 19.60
CA LEU A 131 4.09 2.57 18.64
C LEU A 131 5.38 2.28 17.87
N MET A 132 6.41 1.79 18.56
CA MET A 132 7.67 1.37 17.94
C MET A 132 7.44 0.22 16.96
N ILE A 133 6.71 -0.83 17.35
CA ILE A 133 6.37 -1.96 16.47
C ILE A 133 5.59 -1.47 15.24
N GLY A 134 4.58 -0.63 15.44
CA GLY A 134 3.81 -0.02 14.35
C GLY A 134 4.70 0.74 13.37
N GLY A 135 5.66 1.50 13.86
CA GLY A 135 6.65 2.21 13.04
C GLY A 135 7.54 1.26 12.23
N VAL A 136 8.00 0.16 12.83
CA VAL A 136 8.81 -0.86 12.12
C VAL A 136 8.00 -1.52 11.00
N ILE A 137 6.78 -1.95 11.28
CA ILE A 137 5.88 -2.55 10.27
C ILE A 137 5.62 -1.56 9.14
N LEU A 138 5.29 -0.31 9.49
CA LEU A 138 5.04 0.76 8.52
C LEU A 138 6.24 0.99 7.60
N ARG A 139 7.46 0.97 8.14
CA ARG A 139 8.69 1.12 7.37
C ARG A 139 8.90 -0.03 6.38
N LEU A 140 8.74 -1.28 6.85
CA LEU A 140 8.92 -2.48 6.01
C LEU A 140 7.94 -2.49 4.83
N VAL A 141 6.69 -2.15 5.08
CA VAL A 141 5.66 -2.11 4.03
C VAL A 141 5.89 -0.95 3.07
N SER A 142 6.31 0.22 3.57
CA SER A 142 6.64 1.37 2.71
C SER A 142 7.83 1.09 1.78
N ASP A 143 8.79 0.27 2.19
CA ASP A 143 9.91 -0.16 1.33
C ASP A 143 9.43 -1.07 0.18
N GLY A 144 8.49 -1.98 0.44
CA GLY A 144 7.94 -2.90 -0.56
C GLY A 144 7.23 -2.20 -1.72
N GLN A 145 6.65 -1.01 -1.51
CA GLN A 145 5.95 -0.27 -2.57
C GLN A 145 6.91 0.26 -3.65
N HIS A 146 8.15 0.60 -3.32
CA HIS A 146 9.15 1.04 -4.30
C HIS A 146 9.51 -0.08 -5.30
N HIS A 147 9.69 -1.30 -4.81
CA HIS A 147 10.06 -2.43 -5.65
C HIS A 147 8.96 -2.78 -6.66
N ASN A 148 7.69 -2.72 -6.25
CA ASN A 148 6.57 -3.04 -7.13
C ASN A 148 6.42 -2.02 -8.27
N VAL A 149 6.64 -0.73 -8.02
CA VAL A 149 6.57 0.31 -9.04
C VAL A 149 7.75 0.21 -10.01
N ALA A 150 8.97 -0.02 -9.53
CA ALA A 150 10.15 -0.23 -10.38
C ALA A 150 9.97 -1.44 -11.29
N PHE A 151 9.46 -2.56 -10.77
CA PHE A 151 9.20 -3.77 -11.53
C PHE A 151 8.11 -3.56 -12.59
N SER A 152 7.03 -2.85 -12.27
CA SER A 152 5.97 -2.54 -13.25
C SER A 152 6.45 -1.61 -14.37
N HIS A 153 7.42 -0.73 -14.11
CA HIS A 153 8.07 0.08 -15.15
C HIS A 153 8.95 -0.75 -16.08
N MET A 154 9.68 -1.73 -15.55
CA MET A 154 10.48 -2.66 -16.37
C MET A 154 9.59 -3.51 -17.29
N LEU A 155 8.39 -3.90 -16.84
CA LEU A 155 7.43 -4.67 -17.65
C LEU A 155 6.72 -3.84 -18.72
N LYS A 156 6.81 -2.50 -18.70
CA LYS A 156 6.27 -1.61 -19.74
C LYS A 156 7.22 -1.43 -20.93
N GLY A 157 8.45 -1.93 -20.84
CA GLY A 157 9.38 -2.03 -21.98
C GLY A 157 8.82 -2.96 -23.07
N THR A 158 9.14 -2.69 -24.32
CA THR A 158 8.82 -3.60 -25.42
C THR A 158 9.56 -4.92 -25.19
N VAL A 159 8.94 -6.05 -25.59
CA VAL A 159 9.60 -7.38 -25.53
C VAL A 159 11.01 -7.31 -26.15
N ARG A 160 11.20 -6.44 -27.14
CA ARG A 160 12.48 -6.19 -27.81
C ARG A 160 13.55 -5.59 -26.88
N ASP A 161 13.15 -4.79 -25.88
CA ASP A 161 14.08 -4.12 -24.94
C ASP A 161 14.54 -5.08 -23.82
N ILE A 162 13.82 -6.20 -23.64
CA ILE A 162 14.07 -7.20 -22.59
C ILE A 162 14.66 -8.48 -23.21
N MET A 163 14.47 -8.69 -24.51
CA MET A 163 15.03 -9.85 -25.23
C MET A 163 16.55 -9.74 -25.27
N ILE A 164 17.21 -10.82 -24.91
CA ILE A 164 18.64 -11.01 -25.18
C ILE A 164 18.79 -11.00 -26.71
N PRO A 165 19.61 -10.12 -27.30
CA PRO A 165 19.86 -10.12 -28.74
C PRO A 165 20.29 -11.50 -29.20
N ALA A 166 19.80 -11.92 -30.37
CA ALA A 166 20.06 -13.25 -30.93
C ALA A 166 21.56 -13.61 -31.01
N GLU A 167 22.40 -12.59 -31.14
CA GLU A 167 23.88 -12.67 -31.12
C GLU A 167 24.47 -13.15 -29.78
N HIS A 168 23.72 -12.99 -28.67
CA HIS A 168 24.14 -13.40 -27.31
C HIS A 168 23.41 -14.67 -26.84
N VAL A 169 22.56 -15.26 -27.68
CA VAL A 169 21.86 -16.51 -27.36
C VAL A 169 22.73 -17.68 -27.80
N LEU A 170 23.29 -18.40 -26.84
CA LEU A 170 23.96 -19.68 -27.11
C LEU A 170 22.93 -20.71 -27.55
N CYS A 171 22.85 -20.95 -28.86
CA CYS A 171 22.06 -22.03 -29.43
C CYS A 171 22.89 -23.31 -29.35
N VAL A 172 22.45 -24.26 -28.53
CA VAL A 172 23.09 -25.57 -28.37
C VAL A 172 22.21 -26.59 -29.10
N ALA A 173 22.79 -27.44 -29.94
CA ALA A 173 22.06 -28.53 -30.57
C ALA A 173 21.66 -29.58 -29.51
N GLU A 174 20.46 -30.13 -29.65
CA GLU A 174 19.84 -31.08 -28.72
C GLU A 174 20.70 -32.33 -28.40
N THR A 175 21.69 -32.59 -29.25
CA THR A 175 22.62 -33.71 -29.14
C THR A 175 23.92 -33.39 -28.39
N GLN A 176 24.15 -32.15 -27.95
CA GLN A 176 25.38 -31.75 -27.25
C GLN A 176 25.26 -31.93 -25.75
N THR A 177 26.25 -32.58 -25.16
CA THR A 177 26.35 -32.78 -23.71
C THR A 177 26.81 -31.48 -23.03
N VAL A 178 26.34 -31.22 -21.81
CA VAL A 178 26.64 -30.04 -20.98
C VAL A 178 28.16 -29.75 -20.84
N HIS A 179 29.01 -30.77 -21.01
CA HIS A 179 30.46 -30.65 -20.94
C HIS A 179 31.09 -29.90 -22.14
N THR A 180 30.41 -29.87 -23.30
CA THR A 180 30.90 -29.27 -24.55
C THR A 180 30.54 -27.76 -24.66
N VAL A 181 29.63 -27.29 -23.82
CA VAL A 181 29.14 -25.90 -23.83
C VAL A 181 29.99 -24.97 -22.94
N LYS A 182 30.94 -25.51 -22.18
CA LYS A 182 31.75 -24.77 -21.22
C LYS A 182 33.11 -24.29 -21.78
N GLN A 183 33.37 -24.47 -23.05
CA GLN A 183 34.49 -23.85 -23.77
C GLN A 183 33.99 -22.70 -24.65
#